data_5453c4c8b00427cefb09580ff0e8b06c
#
_entry.id   5453c4c8b00427cefb09580ff0e8b06c
#
_cell.length_a   1.000
_cell.length_b   1.000
_cell.length_c   1.000
_cell.angle_alpha   90.00
_cell.angle_beta   90.00
_cell.angle_gamma   90.00
#
_symmetry.space_group_name_H-M   'P 1'
#
loop_
_entity.id
_entity.type
_entity.pdbx_description
1 polymer ?
#
loop_
_entity_poly.entity_id
_entity_poly.type
_entity_poly.pdbx_seq_one_letter_code
_entity_poly.pdbx_strand_id
1 'polypeptide(L)' 'MSDNYIRGRTGKILGRIDGNWIRDGSGKLVAHYDSRSDVTRTWEGRIVGKSDLRLFQLGKDQLAK' A
#
# COMPACT_ATOMS: atom_id res chain seq x y z
N MET A 1 16.86 1.94 -12.18
CA MET A 1 15.49 1.55 -11.96
C MET A 1 15.25 1.30 -10.48
N SER A 2 14.32 2.02 -9.92
CA SER A 2 14.06 1.88 -8.49
C SER A 2 13.22 0.64 -8.23
N ASP A 3 13.61 -0.07 -7.20
CA ASP A 3 12.95 -1.28 -6.76
C ASP A 3 12.16 -0.92 -5.50
N ASN A 4 10.87 -0.66 -5.64
CA ASN A 4 10.04 -0.16 -4.56
C ASN A 4 9.33 -1.27 -3.82
N TYR A 5 9.98 -2.41 -3.71
CA TYR A 5 9.40 -3.53 -2.97
C TYR A 5 9.46 -3.31 -1.47
N ILE A 6 8.42 -3.77 -0.80
CA ILE A 6 8.31 -3.73 0.66
C ILE A 6 8.53 -5.15 1.15
N ARG A 7 9.52 -5.35 2.02
CA ARG A 7 9.88 -6.68 2.50
C ARG A 7 9.62 -6.80 3.98
N GLY A 8 9.22 -7.98 4.39
CA GLY A 8 9.06 -8.31 5.80
C GLY A 8 10.39 -8.69 6.43
N ARG A 9 10.33 -9.10 7.70
CA ARG A 9 11.52 -9.48 8.47
C ARG A 9 12.33 -10.59 7.84
N THR A 10 11.65 -11.54 7.23
CA THR A 10 12.29 -12.71 6.64
C THR A 10 12.74 -12.48 5.21
N GLY A 11 12.62 -11.25 4.73
CA GLY A 11 12.92 -10.93 3.36
C GLY A 11 11.78 -11.21 2.38
N LYS A 12 10.67 -11.71 2.88
CA LYS A 12 9.49 -11.98 2.05
C LYS A 12 8.93 -10.67 1.51
N ILE A 13 8.60 -10.64 0.22
CA ILE A 13 8.00 -9.46 -0.39
C ILE A 13 6.54 -9.38 0.04
N LEU A 14 6.19 -8.29 0.73
CA LEU A 14 4.83 -8.04 1.18
C LEU A 14 4.03 -7.26 0.15
N GLY A 15 4.71 -6.47 -0.66
CA GLY A 15 4.08 -5.66 -1.67
C GLY A 15 5.07 -4.74 -2.35
N ARG A 16 4.57 -3.82 -3.13
CA ARG A 16 5.42 -2.83 -3.79
C ARG A 16 4.65 -1.53 -4.01
N ILE A 17 5.39 -0.46 -4.13
CA ILE A 17 4.84 0.85 -4.45
C ILE A 17 4.91 1.05 -5.96
N ASP A 18 3.78 1.43 -6.55
CA ASP A 18 3.66 1.67 -7.98
C ASP A 18 3.02 3.04 -8.17
N GLY A 19 3.87 4.07 -8.30
CA GLY A 19 3.40 5.45 -8.33
C GLY A 19 2.75 5.83 -7.02
N ASN A 20 1.49 6.25 -7.06
CA ASN A 20 0.73 6.57 -5.86
C ASN A 20 0.02 5.35 -5.27
N TRP A 21 0.08 4.24 -5.95
CA TRP A 21 -0.58 3.00 -5.53
C TRP A 21 0.38 2.11 -4.76
N ILE A 22 -0.19 1.25 -3.92
CA ILE A 22 0.55 0.17 -3.30
C ILE A 22 -0.14 -1.13 -3.66
N ARG A 23 0.65 -2.13 -4.02
CA ARG A 23 0.17 -3.46 -4.40
C ARG A 23 0.70 -4.47 -3.40
N ASP A 24 -0.05 -5.55 -3.23
CA ASP A 24 0.42 -6.63 -2.36
C ASP A 24 1.41 -7.53 -3.10
N GLY A 25 1.85 -8.59 -2.44
CA GLY A 25 2.85 -9.50 -3.00
C GLY A 25 2.40 -10.22 -4.27
N SER A 26 1.10 -10.31 -4.49
CA SER A 26 0.55 -10.94 -5.70
C SER A 26 0.29 -9.94 -6.82
N GLY A 27 0.53 -8.65 -6.56
CA GLY A 27 0.32 -7.60 -7.54
C GLY A 27 -1.06 -6.96 -7.50
N LYS A 28 -1.88 -7.36 -6.55
CA LYS A 28 -3.22 -6.80 -6.40
C LYS A 28 -3.16 -5.39 -5.81
N LEU A 29 -3.99 -4.50 -6.33
CA LEU A 29 -4.08 -3.14 -5.80
C LEU A 29 -4.66 -3.16 -4.40
N VAL A 30 -4.00 -2.48 -3.47
CA VAL A 30 -4.44 -2.40 -2.07
C VAL A 30 -4.99 -1.01 -1.77
N ALA A 31 -4.20 0.03 -2.06
CA ALA A 31 -4.56 1.39 -1.70
C ALA A 31 -3.76 2.37 -2.54
N HIS A 32 -4.14 3.64 -2.45
CA HIS A 32 -3.34 4.71 -3.05
C HIS A 32 -3.38 5.95 -2.18
N TYR A 33 -2.35 6.77 -2.33
CA TYR A 33 -2.23 8.01 -1.62
C TYR A 33 -2.46 9.18 -2.57
N ASP A 34 -3.35 10.09 -2.20
CA ASP A 34 -3.62 11.29 -2.97
C ASP A 34 -2.93 12.47 -2.27
N SER A 35 -1.83 12.94 -2.86
CA SER A 35 -1.05 14.02 -2.27
C SER A 35 -1.78 15.36 -2.28
N ARG A 36 -2.74 15.54 -3.17
CA ARG A 36 -3.49 16.80 -3.24
C ARG A 36 -4.35 17.02 -2.02
N SER A 37 -5.04 15.98 -1.58
CA SER A 37 -5.91 16.05 -0.43
C SER A 37 -5.29 15.44 0.82
N ASP A 38 -4.07 14.91 0.69
CA ASP A 38 -3.33 14.29 1.80
C ASP A 38 -4.15 13.19 2.47
N VAL A 39 -4.74 12.32 1.65
CA VAL A 39 -5.53 11.19 2.15
C VAL A 39 -5.10 9.91 1.45
N THR A 40 -5.26 8.81 2.15
CA THR A 40 -5.06 7.48 1.60
C THR A 40 -6.42 6.82 1.42
N ARG A 41 -6.64 6.23 0.25
CA ARG A 41 -7.90 5.54 -0.07
C ARG A 41 -7.59 4.08 -0.39
N THR A 42 -8.56 3.21 -0.06
CA THR A 42 -8.46 1.83 -0.49
C THR A 42 -8.68 1.75 -2.00
N TRP A 43 -8.43 0.57 -2.58
CA TRP A 43 -8.67 0.36 -4.01
C TRP A 43 -10.16 0.56 -4.37
N GLU A 44 -11.04 0.43 -3.40
CA GLU A 44 -12.47 0.64 -3.59
C GLU A 44 -12.89 2.12 -3.53
N GLY A 45 -11.93 2.99 -3.18
CA GLY A 45 -12.19 4.43 -3.10
C GLY A 45 -12.53 4.92 -1.71
N ARG A 46 -12.50 4.06 -0.70
CA ARG A 46 -12.77 4.43 0.68
C ARG A 46 -11.60 5.17 1.29
N ILE A 47 -11.89 6.23 2.03
CA ILE A 47 -10.84 6.96 2.73
C ILE A 47 -10.40 6.17 3.95
N VAL A 48 -9.10 5.85 4.01
CA VAL A 48 -8.50 5.21 5.17
C VAL A 48 -8.23 6.25 6.26
N GLY A 49 -7.70 7.40 5.85
CA GLY A 49 -7.37 8.47 6.77
C GLY A 49 -6.52 9.51 6.07
N LYS A 50 -6.13 10.53 6.82
CA LYS A 50 -5.22 11.55 6.31
C LYS A 50 -3.79 11.06 6.40
N SER A 51 -2.92 11.66 5.62
CA SER A 51 -1.51 11.30 5.49
C SER A 51 -1.33 10.05 4.66
N ASP A 52 -0.07 9.69 4.46
CA ASP A 52 0.29 8.53 3.65
C ASP A 52 0.24 7.28 4.52
N LEU A 53 -0.87 6.58 4.44
CA LEU A 53 -1.11 5.38 5.23
C LEU A 53 -1.01 4.10 4.38
N ARG A 54 -0.34 4.18 3.23
CA ARG A 54 -0.25 3.03 2.32
C ARG A 54 0.38 1.81 2.98
N LEU A 55 1.46 2.01 3.72
CA LEU A 55 2.13 0.89 4.40
C LEU A 55 1.26 0.32 5.50
N PHE A 56 0.55 1.20 6.20
CA PHE A 56 -0.38 0.78 7.24
C PHE A 56 -1.49 -0.09 6.65
N GLN A 57 -2.05 0.34 5.52
CA GLN A 57 -3.13 -0.41 4.87
C GLN A 57 -2.64 -1.75 4.33
N LEU A 58 -1.41 -1.79 3.82
CA LEU A 58 -0.81 -3.05 3.38
C LEU A 58 -0.68 -4.02 4.55
N GLY A 59 -0.26 -3.52 5.71
CA GLY A 59 -0.15 -4.33 6.91
C GLY A 59 -1.48 -4.91 7.32
N LYS A 60 -2.54 -4.11 7.29
CA LYS A 60 -3.89 -4.59 7.61
C LYS A 60 -4.35 -5.65 6.62
N ASP A 61 -4.08 -5.44 5.34
CA ASP A 61 -4.43 -6.40 4.31
C ASP A 61 -3.76 -7.76 4.55
N GLN A 62 -2.50 -7.73 4.94
CA GLN A 62 -1.75 -8.96 5.23
C GLN A 62 -2.31 -9.66 6.47
N LEU A 63 -2.68 -8.91 7.50
CA LEU A 63 -3.24 -9.48 8.71
C LEU A 63 -4.62 -10.06 8.50
N ALA A 64 -5.36 -9.57 7.53
CA ALA A 64 -6.71 -10.05 7.25
C ALA A 64 -6.73 -11.41 6.56
N LYS A 65 -5.58 -11.89 6.13
CA LYS A 65 -5.47 -13.19 5.42
C LYS A 65 -5.10 -14.36 6.38
#